data_6a38767509541041b7c38e9a83e145c3
#
_entry.id   6a38767509541041b7c38e9a83e145c3
#
_cell.length_a   1.000
_cell.length_b   1.000
_cell.length_c   1.000
_cell.angle_alpha   90.00
_cell.angle_beta   90.00
_cell.angle_gamma   90.00
#
_symmetry.space_group_name_H-M   'P 1'
#
loop_
_entity.id
_entity.type
_entity.pdbx_description
1 polymer ?
#
loop_
_entity_poly.entity_id
_entity_poly.type
_entity_poly.pdbx_seq_one_letter_code
_entity_poly.pdbx_strand_id
1 'polypeptide(L)'
;LTALQAEVDAIEAAIATTATAAEVTALQTSLTALEADLDDLLVSNNVYSTNTTINSAATMAAALALGNKVALMNGTLDITDNAAVSDTDLQTFINRIKTMNNTFTYSSGSTTGFAPTFDEMTSAKDMTLTMAGDISFKKLTAAGTVEIHDDYETKITSVDFGAATSITGLTTDEAGSDATNTVRLNSATNLDLGSLARYGSALTIQIKKGGTLDIASLDDINAAGTAVEAVTLTITGPDSVTLSKIDDGTITLTDVNTVNVSNFYGTLDIKTGVKNLTTTKSVFVDLDTATNLETATINMVNDYDPALTTANAAKSAAGNSSTYTGTLSGIAAAALKTLTVTGNFLDLTLDTGENNLETLSIDATFDDLSIDGLTDLTSLTVSAASKMGDVTLQNTTNLAVADFDHSFIGTTTGTTAATSSTVIVKDNSALTTLHYAADDVGTLTVTGNDALTAIDFTGLGCLL
;
A
#
# COMPACT_ATOMS: atom_id res chain seq x y z
N LEU A 1 -24.53 -4.45 -44.78
CA LEU A 1 -23.39 -3.65 -45.26
C LEU A 1 -23.54 -3.30 -46.74
N THR A 2 -23.71 -4.28 -47.60
CA THR A 2 -23.86 -4.05 -49.07
C THR A 2 -25.09 -3.23 -49.40
N ALA A 3 -26.18 -3.37 -48.65
CA ALA A 3 -27.40 -2.55 -48.83
C ALA A 3 -27.17 -1.08 -48.38
N LEU A 4 -26.47 -0.89 -47.27
CA LEU A 4 -26.15 0.43 -46.74
C LEU A 4 -25.17 1.17 -47.68
N GLN A 5 -24.15 0.47 -48.21
CA GLN A 5 -23.26 1.02 -49.19
C GLN A 5 -23.99 1.46 -50.47
N ALA A 6 -24.94 0.65 -50.95
CA ALA A 6 -25.78 1.02 -52.11
C ALA A 6 -26.67 2.23 -51.87
N GLU A 7 -27.16 2.41 -50.63
CA GLU A 7 -27.91 3.62 -50.25
C GLU A 7 -27.02 4.86 -50.20
N VAL A 8 -25.79 4.72 -49.65
CA VAL A 8 -24.77 5.81 -49.65
C VAL A 8 -24.40 6.22 -51.06
N ASP A 9 -24.08 5.27 -51.92
CA ASP A 9 -23.76 5.52 -53.34
C ASP A 9 -24.93 6.21 -54.09
N ALA A 10 -26.18 5.84 -53.77
CA ALA A 10 -27.39 6.45 -54.35
C ALA A 10 -27.58 7.91 -53.85
N ILE A 11 -27.28 8.18 -52.60
CA ILE A 11 -27.36 9.53 -52.00
C ILE A 11 -26.26 10.41 -52.64
N GLU A 12 -25.04 9.89 -52.75
CA GLU A 12 -23.92 10.62 -53.43
C GLU A 12 -24.28 10.99 -54.88
N ALA A 13 -24.86 10.05 -55.63
CA ALA A 13 -25.28 10.31 -57.02
C ALA A 13 -26.42 11.35 -57.11
N ALA A 14 -27.36 11.36 -56.16
CA ALA A 14 -28.44 12.34 -56.10
C ALA A 14 -27.95 13.74 -55.72
N ILE A 15 -26.98 13.84 -54.83
CA ILE A 15 -26.35 15.11 -54.40
C ILE A 15 -25.58 15.76 -55.54
N ALA A 16 -24.83 14.99 -56.32
CA ALA A 16 -24.01 15.50 -57.40
C ALA A 16 -24.80 16.24 -58.51
N THR A 17 -26.13 16.10 -58.58
CA THR A 17 -26.98 16.65 -59.61
C THR A 17 -27.84 17.87 -59.21
N THR A 18 -28.03 18.13 -57.89
CA THR A 18 -28.98 19.15 -57.43
C THR A 18 -28.51 20.08 -56.31
N ALA A 19 -27.39 19.76 -55.66
CA ALA A 19 -26.91 20.51 -54.49
C ALA A 19 -25.87 21.58 -54.86
N THR A 20 -25.81 22.65 -54.09
CA THR A 20 -24.72 23.64 -54.21
C THR A 20 -23.39 23.07 -53.71
N ALA A 21 -22.25 23.57 -54.15
CA ALA A 21 -20.95 23.09 -53.73
C ALA A 21 -20.75 23.10 -52.21
N ALA A 22 -21.39 24.04 -51.51
CA ALA A 22 -21.33 24.12 -50.04
C ALA A 22 -22.11 22.98 -49.35
N GLU A 23 -23.29 22.63 -49.90
CA GLU A 23 -24.13 21.52 -49.42
C GLU A 23 -23.43 20.17 -49.66
N VAL A 24 -22.78 20.03 -50.82
CA VAL A 24 -21.99 18.83 -51.14
C VAL A 24 -20.82 18.68 -50.18
N THR A 25 -20.08 19.74 -49.84
CA THR A 25 -18.98 19.71 -48.90
C THR A 25 -19.48 19.37 -47.47
N ALA A 26 -20.61 19.93 -47.04
CA ALA A 26 -21.20 19.64 -45.73
C ALA A 26 -21.64 18.17 -45.61
N LEU A 27 -22.24 17.61 -46.66
CA LEU A 27 -22.64 16.22 -46.70
C LEU A 27 -21.45 15.27 -46.77
N GLN A 28 -20.41 15.60 -47.52
CA GLN A 28 -19.16 14.82 -47.53
C GLN A 28 -18.51 14.77 -46.15
N THR A 29 -18.51 15.90 -45.41
CA THR A 29 -18.00 15.97 -44.06
C THR A 29 -18.83 15.08 -43.11
N SER A 30 -20.15 15.12 -43.26
CA SER A 30 -21.07 14.28 -42.47
C SER A 30 -20.96 12.80 -42.81
N LEU A 31 -20.75 12.49 -44.09
CA LEU A 31 -20.51 11.11 -44.55
C LEU A 31 -19.20 10.56 -44.02
N THR A 32 -18.12 11.32 -44.04
CA THR A 32 -16.84 10.93 -43.48
C THR A 32 -16.93 10.67 -41.96
N ALA A 33 -17.73 11.50 -41.27
CA ALA A 33 -18.00 11.29 -39.84
C ALA A 33 -18.83 10.02 -39.63
N LEU A 34 -19.85 9.75 -40.44
CA LEU A 34 -20.67 8.55 -40.37
C LEU A 34 -19.89 7.27 -40.73
N GLU A 35 -18.99 7.35 -41.67
CA GLU A 35 -18.06 6.26 -42.03
C GLU A 35 -17.12 5.94 -40.86
N ALA A 36 -16.61 6.96 -40.15
CA ALA A 36 -15.81 6.79 -38.96
C ALA A 36 -16.61 6.16 -37.82
N ASP A 37 -17.85 6.64 -37.60
CA ASP A 37 -18.77 6.07 -36.59
C ASP A 37 -19.16 4.61 -36.95
N LEU A 38 -19.34 4.30 -38.24
CA LEU A 38 -19.64 2.95 -38.71
C LEU A 38 -18.41 2.01 -38.55
N ASP A 39 -17.23 2.52 -38.85
CA ASP A 39 -15.97 1.79 -38.60
C ASP A 39 -15.80 1.50 -37.11
N ASP A 40 -16.07 2.46 -36.23
CA ASP A 40 -16.06 2.27 -34.78
C ASP A 40 -17.13 1.27 -34.31
N LEU A 41 -18.33 1.29 -34.90
CA LEU A 41 -19.38 0.34 -34.61
C LEU A 41 -19.07 -1.07 -35.11
N LEU A 42 -18.43 -1.20 -36.27
CA LEU A 42 -17.98 -2.46 -36.84
C LEU A 42 -16.81 -3.03 -36.02
N VAL A 43 -15.93 -2.18 -35.51
CA VAL A 43 -14.82 -2.54 -34.63
C VAL A 43 -15.36 -3.04 -33.29
N SER A 44 -16.41 -2.44 -32.73
CA SER A 44 -17.01 -2.89 -31.47
C SER A 44 -17.60 -4.31 -31.53
N ASN A 45 -17.86 -4.84 -32.73
CA ASN A 45 -18.35 -6.19 -32.97
C ASN A 45 -17.32 -7.15 -33.57
N ASN A 46 -16.13 -6.67 -33.95
CA ASN A 46 -15.07 -7.49 -34.53
C ASN A 46 -13.97 -7.78 -33.50
N VAL A 47 -14.03 -8.96 -32.93
CA VAL A 47 -12.99 -9.48 -32.06
C VAL A 47 -11.87 -10.04 -32.92
N TYR A 48 -10.67 -9.48 -32.81
CA TYR A 48 -9.49 -10.00 -33.46
C TYR A 48 -8.88 -11.12 -32.61
N SER A 49 -9.03 -12.36 -33.07
CA SER A 49 -8.67 -13.57 -32.28
C SER A 49 -7.35 -14.21 -32.70
N THR A 50 -6.64 -13.63 -33.67
CA THR A 50 -5.38 -14.19 -34.14
C THR A 50 -4.21 -13.70 -33.30
N ASN A 51 -3.32 -14.61 -32.90
CA ASN A 51 -2.07 -14.23 -32.24
C ASN A 51 -1.20 -13.41 -33.20
N THR A 52 -0.64 -12.32 -32.69
CA THR A 52 0.13 -11.36 -33.49
C THR A 52 1.52 -11.19 -32.90
N THR A 53 2.53 -11.35 -33.74
CA THR A 53 3.93 -11.07 -33.37
C THR A 53 4.45 -9.96 -34.27
N ILE A 54 5.03 -8.91 -33.67
CA ILE A 54 5.67 -7.78 -34.34
C ILE A 54 7.14 -7.73 -33.93
N ASN A 55 8.03 -8.09 -34.87
CA ASN A 55 9.47 -8.12 -34.66
C ASN A 55 10.30 -7.74 -35.90
N SER A 56 9.64 -7.21 -36.92
CA SER A 56 10.28 -6.83 -38.18
C SER A 56 9.41 -5.81 -38.96
N ALA A 57 9.98 -5.12 -39.91
CA ALA A 57 9.23 -4.20 -40.79
C ALA A 57 8.08 -4.91 -41.53
N ALA A 58 8.26 -6.19 -41.90
CA ALA A 58 7.21 -6.93 -42.62
C ALA A 58 6.03 -7.26 -41.69
N THR A 59 6.29 -7.71 -40.44
CA THR A 59 5.24 -7.99 -39.45
C THR A 59 4.56 -6.71 -38.99
N MET A 60 5.29 -5.59 -38.91
CA MET A 60 4.72 -4.27 -38.61
C MET A 60 3.76 -3.81 -39.69
N ALA A 61 4.18 -3.89 -40.96
CA ALA A 61 3.32 -3.55 -42.10
C ALA A 61 2.03 -4.41 -42.12
N ALA A 62 2.15 -5.71 -41.84
CA ALA A 62 0.99 -6.60 -41.74
C ALA A 62 0.05 -6.21 -40.60
N ALA A 63 0.61 -5.83 -39.43
CA ALA A 63 -0.18 -5.38 -38.28
C ALA A 63 -0.91 -4.07 -38.58
N LEU A 64 -0.24 -3.09 -39.23
CA LEU A 64 -0.86 -1.83 -39.64
C LEU A 64 -2.00 -2.03 -40.64
N ALA A 65 -1.89 -3.01 -41.53
CA ALA A 65 -2.92 -3.33 -42.52
C ALA A 65 -4.22 -3.87 -41.87
N LEU A 66 -4.20 -4.30 -40.59
CA LEU A 66 -5.40 -4.69 -39.85
C LEU A 66 -6.32 -3.50 -39.55
N GLY A 67 -5.80 -2.26 -39.61
CA GLY A 67 -6.58 -1.05 -39.29
C GLY A 67 -7.16 -1.12 -37.87
N ASN A 68 -8.41 -0.67 -37.72
CA ASN A 68 -9.09 -0.66 -36.41
C ASN A 68 -9.60 -2.01 -35.93
N LYS A 69 -9.46 -3.09 -36.73
CA LYS A 69 -9.86 -4.46 -36.32
C LYS A 69 -9.17 -4.95 -35.05
N VAL A 70 -8.02 -4.33 -34.68
CA VAL A 70 -7.25 -4.67 -33.48
C VAL A 70 -7.73 -3.97 -32.22
N ALA A 71 -8.79 -3.15 -32.28
CA ALA A 71 -9.28 -2.44 -31.11
C ALA A 71 -9.70 -3.36 -29.97
N LEU A 72 -10.26 -4.53 -30.27
CA LEU A 72 -10.56 -5.59 -29.33
C LEU A 72 -9.79 -6.87 -29.70
N MET A 73 -8.74 -7.18 -28.95
CA MET A 73 -7.88 -8.34 -29.22
C MET A 73 -8.16 -9.47 -28.23
N ASN A 74 -8.54 -10.64 -28.77
CA ASN A 74 -8.63 -11.91 -28.03
C ASN A 74 -7.43 -12.82 -28.28
N GLY A 75 -6.64 -12.57 -29.33
CA GLY A 75 -5.34 -13.23 -29.55
C GLY A 75 -4.26 -12.64 -28.65
N THR A 76 -3.15 -13.34 -28.50
CA THR A 76 -1.95 -12.80 -27.86
C THR A 76 -1.30 -11.74 -28.75
N LEU A 77 -0.70 -10.73 -28.13
CA LEU A 77 0.13 -9.76 -28.81
C LEU A 77 1.53 -9.80 -28.24
N ASP A 78 2.51 -10.05 -29.10
CA ASP A 78 3.91 -10.10 -28.75
C ASP A 78 4.69 -9.13 -29.63
N ILE A 79 5.24 -8.09 -29.00
CA ILE A 79 5.99 -7.02 -29.68
C ILE A 79 7.44 -7.08 -29.19
N THR A 80 8.36 -7.27 -30.15
CA THR A 80 9.79 -7.04 -29.93
C THR A 80 10.19 -5.80 -30.71
N ASP A 81 10.34 -4.69 -30.01
CA ASP A 81 10.84 -3.47 -30.60
C ASP A 81 12.34 -3.59 -30.90
N ASN A 82 12.73 -3.28 -32.11
CA ASN A 82 14.10 -3.33 -32.58
C ASN A 82 14.30 -2.35 -33.76
N ALA A 83 15.54 -2.15 -34.17
CA ALA A 83 15.88 -1.20 -35.24
C ALA A 83 15.18 -1.43 -36.59
N ALA A 84 14.52 -2.59 -36.80
CA ALA A 84 13.76 -2.87 -38.04
C ALA A 84 12.27 -2.51 -37.90
N VAL A 85 11.79 -2.12 -36.72
CA VAL A 85 10.42 -1.67 -36.49
C VAL A 85 10.43 -0.15 -36.32
N SER A 86 9.57 0.53 -37.06
CA SER A 86 9.47 1.99 -36.95
C SER A 86 8.71 2.39 -35.70
N ASP A 87 9.30 3.21 -34.82
CA ASP A 87 8.69 3.75 -33.59
C ASP A 87 7.33 4.42 -33.87
N THR A 88 7.24 5.20 -34.97
CA THR A 88 6.00 5.88 -35.37
C THR A 88 4.91 4.89 -35.75
N ASP A 89 5.26 3.86 -36.50
CA ASP A 89 4.32 2.82 -36.93
C ASP A 89 3.87 1.99 -35.75
N LEU A 90 4.79 1.67 -34.83
CA LEU A 90 4.51 0.93 -33.61
C LEU A 90 3.56 1.71 -32.68
N GLN A 91 3.83 2.99 -32.45
CA GLN A 91 2.92 3.83 -31.67
C GLN A 91 1.54 3.96 -32.33
N THR A 92 1.51 4.08 -33.66
CA THR A 92 0.25 4.14 -34.43
C THR A 92 -0.57 2.85 -34.25
N PHE A 93 0.09 1.69 -34.28
CA PHE A 93 -0.58 0.41 -34.05
C PHE A 93 -1.07 0.27 -32.60
N ILE A 94 -0.22 0.57 -31.62
CA ILE A 94 -0.55 0.49 -30.19
C ILE A 94 -1.77 1.39 -29.87
N ASN A 95 -1.85 2.58 -30.43
CA ASN A 95 -2.97 3.51 -30.20
C ASN A 95 -4.33 2.98 -30.69
N ARG A 96 -4.35 1.99 -31.58
CA ARG A 96 -5.58 1.35 -32.04
C ARG A 96 -6.13 0.33 -31.07
N ILE A 97 -5.31 -0.19 -30.13
CA ILE A 97 -5.70 -1.22 -29.18
C ILE A 97 -6.43 -0.55 -28.02
N LYS A 98 -7.68 -0.94 -27.79
CA LYS A 98 -8.50 -0.46 -26.67
C LYS A 98 -8.62 -1.51 -25.59
N THR A 99 -8.74 -2.78 -25.97
CA THR A 99 -8.94 -3.90 -25.04
C THR A 99 -8.08 -5.09 -25.44
N MET A 100 -7.37 -5.63 -24.46
CA MET A 100 -6.60 -6.87 -24.57
C MET A 100 -7.24 -7.92 -23.66
N ASN A 101 -7.90 -8.92 -24.27
CA ASN A 101 -8.52 -10.03 -23.52
C ASN A 101 -7.58 -11.24 -23.35
N ASN A 102 -6.35 -11.11 -23.78
CA ASN A 102 -5.31 -12.14 -23.65
C ASN A 102 -3.97 -11.47 -23.32
N THR A 103 -2.90 -12.24 -23.25
CA THR A 103 -1.56 -11.75 -22.87
C THR A 103 -1.03 -10.74 -23.90
N PHE A 104 -0.51 -9.66 -23.39
CA PHE A 104 0.24 -8.65 -24.13
C PHE A 104 1.68 -8.61 -23.62
N THR A 105 2.62 -8.90 -24.51
CA THR A 105 4.06 -8.80 -24.21
C THR A 105 4.66 -7.67 -25.08
N TYR A 106 5.37 -6.77 -24.42
CA TYR A 106 6.20 -5.78 -25.09
C TYR A 106 7.64 -5.89 -24.57
N SER A 107 8.58 -6.04 -25.48
CA SER A 107 10.00 -6.08 -25.13
C SER A 107 10.72 -4.97 -25.91
N SER A 108 11.31 -4.02 -25.19
CA SER A 108 12.23 -3.04 -25.78
C SER A 108 13.46 -3.76 -26.30
N GLY A 109 13.74 -3.59 -27.56
CA GLY A 109 14.93 -4.15 -28.22
C GLY A 109 16.18 -3.29 -28.09
N SER A 110 16.16 -2.35 -27.20
CA SER A 110 17.25 -1.65 -26.52
C SER A 110 18.20 -0.74 -27.29
N THR A 111 18.05 -0.47 -28.55
CA THR A 111 19.00 0.45 -29.23
C THR A 111 18.44 1.84 -29.52
N THR A 112 17.14 2.04 -29.39
CA THR A 112 16.47 3.29 -29.77
C THR A 112 16.03 4.16 -28.60
N GLY A 113 15.90 3.61 -27.39
CA GLY A 113 15.34 4.31 -26.24
C GLY A 113 13.86 4.71 -26.43
N PHE A 114 13.16 4.07 -27.35
CA PHE A 114 11.74 4.33 -27.58
C PHE A 114 10.90 3.70 -26.44
N ALA A 115 10.02 4.50 -25.87
CA ALA A 115 9.06 4.07 -24.87
C ALA A 115 7.65 4.39 -25.41
N PRO A 116 6.89 3.36 -25.87
CA PRO A 116 5.54 3.58 -26.36
C PRO A 116 4.61 3.98 -25.21
N THR A 117 3.59 4.76 -25.53
CA THR A 117 2.48 5.05 -24.62
C THR A 117 1.29 4.15 -24.95
N PHE A 118 0.57 3.72 -23.91
CA PHE A 118 -0.63 2.87 -24.01
C PHE A 118 -1.90 3.66 -23.66
N ASP A 119 -1.89 4.96 -23.97
CA ASP A 119 -2.88 5.93 -23.53
C ASP A 119 -4.31 5.66 -24.04
N GLU A 120 -4.44 4.86 -25.09
CA GLU A 120 -5.74 4.50 -25.66
C GLU A 120 -6.29 3.18 -25.13
N MET A 121 -5.51 2.42 -24.38
CA MET A 121 -5.94 1.14 -23.80
C MET A 121 -6.86 1.39 -22.59
N THR A 122 -8.04 0.76 -22.61
CA THR A 122 -9.05 0.90 -21.55
C THR A 122 -9.07 -0.30 -20.61
N SER A 123 -8.71 -1.47 -21.11
CA SER A 123 -8.58 -2.67 -20.28
C SER A 123 -7.57 -3.65 -20.86
N ALA A 124 -6.93 -4.41 -19.97
CA ALA A 124 -6.01 -5.48 -20.33
C ALA A 124 -6.20 -6.67 -19.40
N LYS A 125 -5.94 -7.89 -19.91
CA LYS A 125 -5.91 -9.09 -19.07
C LYS A 125 -4.57 -9.21 -18.38
N ASP A 126 -3.56 -9.68 -19.08
CA ASP A 126 -2.21 -9.87 -18.55
C ASP A 126 -1.21 -9.13 -19.43
N MET A 127 -0.27 -8.42 -18.82
CA MET A 127 0.75 -7.65 -19.53
C MET A 127 2.13 -7.95 -18.95
N THR A 128 3.10 -8.14 -19.85
CA THR A 128 4.52 -8.18 -19.51
C THR A 128 5.23 -7.11 -20.34
N LEU A 129 5.78 -6.11 -19.69
CA LEU A 129 6.33 -4.91 -20.33
C LEU A 129 7.79 -4.74 -19.93
N THR A 130 8.71 -4.97 -20.87
CA THR A 130 10.12 -4.58 -20.73
C THR A 130 10.32 -3.27 -21.45
N MET A 131 10.58 -2.19 -20.71
CA MET A 131 10.50 -0.83 -21.23
C MET A 131 11.83 -0.10 -21.17
N ALA A 132 12.06 0.77 -22.16
CA ALA A 132 13.21 1.66 -22.22
C ALA A 132 12.94 3.05 -21.58
N GLY A 133 11.84 3.23 -20.86
CA GLY A 133 11.47 4.49 -20.24
C GLY A 133 10.10 4.43 -19.58
N ASP A 134 9.61 5.58 -19.14
CA ASP A 134 8.36 5.71 -18.40
C ASP A 134 7.15 5.18 -19.15
N ILE A 135 6.19 4.62 -18.40
CA ILE A 135 5.00 3.96 -18.93
C ILE A 135 3.77 4.83 -18.68
N SER A 136 2.90 4.93 -19.68
CA SER A 136 1.65 5.70 -19.58
C SER A 136 0.45 4.93 -20.08
N PHE A 137 -0.62 4.89 -19.27
CA PHE A 137 -1.92 4.26 -19.52
C PHE A 137 -3.06 5.21 -19.15
N LYS A 138 -3.24 6.33 -19.85
CA LYS A 138 -4.21 7.37 -19.43
C LYS A 138 -5.66 6.93 -19.32
N LYS A 139 -6.08 5.94 -20.11
CA LYS A 139 -7.49 5.48 -20.16
C LYS A 139 -7.71 4.10 -19.53
N LEU A 140 -6.67 3.46 -19.01
CA LEU A 140 -6.81 2.15 -18.39
C LEU A 140 -7.75 2.25 -17.19
N THR A 141 -8.74 1.36 -17.10
CA THR A 141 -9.68 1.28 -15.98
C THR A 141 -9.45 0.04 -15.12
N ALA A 142 -9.00 -1.06 -15.73
CA ALA A 142 -8.67 -2.28 -15.04
C ALA A 142 -7.65 -3.12 -15.81
N ALA A 143 -6.83 -3.87 -15.07
CA ALA A 143 -5.93 -4.87 -15.64
C ALA A 143 -5.93 -6.15 -14.79
N GLY A 144 -5.54 -7.27 -15.40
CA GLY A 144 -5.17 -8.49 -14.71
C GLY A 144 -3.77 -8.38 -14.12
N THR A 145 -2.91 -9.35 -14.39
CA THR A 145 -1.51 -9.29 -13.96
C THR A 145 -0.71 -8.33 -14.85
N VAL A 146 0.02 -7.43 -14.23
CA VAL A 146 0.94 -6.52 -14.92
C VAL A 146 2.35 -6.76 -14.38
N GLU A 147 3.26 -7.18 -15.27
CA GLU A 147 4.68 -7.33 -14.97
C GLU A 147 5.44 -6.22 -15.69
N ILE A 148 6.25 -5.48 -14.98
CA ILE A 148 7.01 -4.35 -15.49
C ILE A 148 8.48 -4.61 -15.22
N HIS A 149 9.26 -4.67 -16.29
CA HIS A 149 10.71 -4.83 -16.26
C HIS A 149 11.34 -3.61 -16.92
N ASP A 150 12.42 -3.06 -16.34
CA ASP A 150 13.20 -2.07 -17.04
C ASP A 150 14.12 -2.74 -18.07
N ASP A 151 14.45 -1.97 -19.12
CA ASP A 151 15.50 -2.36 -20.04
C ASP A 151 16.87 -2.09 -19.39
N TYR A 152 17.81 -2.99 -19.60
CA TYR A 152 19.15 -2.96 -19.00
C TYR A 152 19.91 -1.63 -19.14
N GLU A 153 19.52 -0.76 -20.06
CA GLU A 153 20.20 0.50 -20.35
C GLU A 153 19.42 1.75 -19.91
N THR A 154 18.12 1.67 -19.72
CA THR A 154 17.26 2.83 -19.40
C THR A 154 16.27 2.47 -18.29
N LYS A 155 16.19 3.35 -17.30
CA LYS A 155 15.41 3.12 -16.09
C LYS A 155 14.00 3.66 -16.22
N ILE A 156 13.04 2.86 -15.78
CA ILE A 156 11.66 3.32 -15.56
C ILE A 156 11.67 4.13 -14.27
N THR A 157 11.26 5.39 -14.36
CA THR A 157 11.13 6.26 -13.18
C THR A 157 9.68 6.52 -12.81
N SER A 158 8.74 6.28 -13.74
CA SER A 158 7.31 6.52 -13.53
C SER A 158 6.46 5.55 -14.35
N VAL A 159 5.40 5.06 -13.72
CA VAL A 159 4.30 4.34 -14.36
C VAL A 159 3.00 5.05 -14.04
N ASP A 160 2.33 5.58 -15.07
CA ASP A 160 1.02 6.23 -14.92
C ASP A 160 -0.09 5.28 -15.37
N PHE A 161 -0.84 4.76 -14.40
CA PHE A 161 -2.00 3.91 -14.65
C PHE A 161 -3.29 4.70 -14.97
N GLY A 162 -3.21 6.01 -15.09
CA GLY A 162 -4.32 6.86 -15.50
C GLY A 162 -5.55 6.73 -14.60
N ALA A 163 -6.61 6.15 -15.13
CA ALA A 163 -7.88 5.97 -14.43
C ALA A 163 -8.08 4.55 -13.87
N ALA A 164 -7.02 3.72 -13.84
CA ALA A 164 -7.14 2.36 -13.33
C ALA A 164 -7.60 2.34 -11.87
N THR A 165 -8.64 1.58 -11.60
CA THR A 165 -9.21 1.39 -10.26
C THR A 165 -8.93 -0.01 -9.71
N SER A 166 -8.52 -0.95 -10.57
CA SER A 166 -8.22 -2.33 -10.18
C SER A 166 -7.11 -2.92 -11.05
N ILE A 167 -6.11 -3.51 -10.40
CA ILE A 167 -5.05 -4.33 -11.00
C ILE A 167 -4.93 -5.59 -10.15
N THR A 168 -5.18 -6.76 -10.75
CA THR A 168 -5.22 -8.03 -10.00
C THR A 168 -3.87 -8.38 -9.39
N GLY A 169 -2.78 -8.13 -10.12
CA GLY A 169 -1.42 -8.32 -9.64
C GLY A 169 -0.46 -7.38 -10.35
N LEU A 170 0.43 -6.75 -9.60
CA LEU A 170 1.49 -5.90 -10.13
C LEU A 170 2.84 -6.44 -9.67
N THR A 171 3.72 -6.70 -10.62
CA THR A 171 5.12 -7.04 -10.36
C THR A 171 6.00 -5.98 -11.00
N THR A 172 6.92 -5.41 -10.24
CA THR A 172 7.94 -4.51 -10.74
C THR A 172 9.30 -5.16 -10.53
N ASP A 173 10.09 -5.27 -11.60
CA ASP A 173 11.42 -5.83 -11.58
C ASP A 173 12.40 -4.85 -12.22
N GLU A 174 13.60 -4.77 -11.68
CA GLU A 174 14.70 -4.01 -12.22
C GLU A 174 15.78 -4.96 -12.72
N ALA A 175 16.09 -4.89 -14.01
CA ALA A 175 17.20 -5.64 -14.60
C ALA A 175 18.51 -4.99 -14.21
N GLY A 176 19.15 -5.47 -13.13
CA GLY A 176 20.50 -5.04 -12.76
C GLY A 176 20.72 -4.81 -11.26
N SER A 177 21.98 -4.64 -10.86
CA SER A 177 22.43 -4.53 -9.47
C SER A 177 22.31 -3.13 -8.87
N ASP A 178 21.54 -2.21 -9.45
CA ASP A 178 21.49 -0.83 -9.00
C ASP A 178 20.43 -0.63 -7.89
N ALA A 179 20.90 -0.73 -6.65
CA ALA A 179 20.14 -0.62 -5.40
C ALA A 179 19.49 0.76 -5.14
N THR A 180 19.43 1.66 -6.11
CA THR A 180 18.99 3.06 -5.89
C THR A 180 17.83 3.52 -6.77
N ASN A 181 17.21 2.65 -7.53
CA ASN A 181 16.14 3.04 -8.43
C ASN A 181 14.79 3.14 -7.72
N THR A 182 14.08 4.20 -8.02
CA THR A 182 12.73 4.44 -7.51
C THR A 182 11.76 4.39 -8.67
N VAL A 183 10.86 3.43 -8.68
CA VAL A 183 9.72 3.40 -9.60
C VAL A 183 8.55 4.13 -8.93
N ARG A 184 7.99 5.12 -9.61
CA ARG A 184 6.84 5.88 -9.14
C ARG A 184 5.59 5.39 -9.85
N LEU A 185 4.66 4.83 -9.09
CA LEU A 185 3.34 4.45 -9.60
C LEU A 185 2.38 5.61 -9.37
N ASN A 186 1.77 6.11 -10.45
CA ASN A 186 0.79 7.18 -10.37
C ASN A 186 -0.60 6.65 -10.69
N SER A 187 -1.58 6.99 -9.88
CA SER A 187 -3.00 6.73 -10.12
C SER A 187 -3.81 8.00 -9.96
N ALA A 188 -4.87 8.13 -10.76
CA ALA A 188 -5.69 9.35 -10.76
C ALA A 188 -6.54 9.50 -9.49
N THR A 189 -7.05 8.39 -8.92
CA THR A 189 -7.98 8.41 -7.77
C THR A 189 -7.79 7.19 -6.88
N ASN A 190 -8.68 6.19 -7.00
CA ASN A 190 -8.66 4.98 -6.19
C ASN A 190 -7.91 3.87 -6.94
N LEU A 191 -7.09 3.12 -6.26
CA LEU A 191 -6.36 1.98 -6.81
C LEU A 191 -6.46 0.78 -5.87
N ASP A 192 -6.99 -0.31 -6.39
CA ASP A 192 -7.00 -1.63 -5.75
C ASP A 192 -5.94 -2.49 -6.45
N LEU A 193 -4.92 -2.89 -5.71
CA LEU A 193 -3.90 -3.83 -6.11
C LEU A 193 -4.16 -5.15 -5.39
N GLY A 194 -4.65 -6.15 -6.11
CA GLY A 194 -4.87 -7.49 -5.55
C GLY A 194 -3.58 -8.10 -4.99
N SER A 195 -2.47 -7.95 -5.71
CA SER A 195 -1.14 -8.29 -5.21
C SER A 195 -0.09 -7.33 -5.77
N LEU A 196 0.91 -7.04 -4.97
CA LEU A 196 2.09 -6.29 -5.37
C LEU A 196 3.32 -7.12 -5.06
N ALA A 197 4.08 -7.48 -6.09
CA ALA A 197 5.37 -8.13 -5.93
C ALA A 197 6.46 -7.22 -6.47
N ARG A 198 7.63 -7.28 -5.85
CA ARG A 198 8.74 -6.42 -6.19
C ARG A 198 10.06 -7.19 -6.17
N TYR A 199 10.90 -6.86 -7.14
CA TYR A 199 12.28 -7.31 -7.23
C TYR A 199 13.21 -6.10 -7.20
N GLY A 200 14.17 -6.04 -6.27
CA GLY A 200 15.20 -4.99 -6.25
C GLY A 200 14.83 -3.77 -5.39
N SER A 201 15.01 -2.56 -5.89
CA SER A 201 15.07 -1.31 -5.13
C SER A 201 13.71 -0.71 -4.68
N ALA A 202 13.71 0.53 -4.20
CA ALA A 202 12.57 1.21 -3.59
C ALA A 202 11.41 1.47 -4.57
N LEU A 203 10.18 1.23 -4.14
CA LEU A 203 8.96 1.56 -4.88
C LEU A 203 8.24 2.74 -4.21
N THR A 204 7.92 3.75 -5.01
CA THR A 204 7.10 4.89 -4.57
C THR A 204 5.75 4.85 -5.25
N ILE A 205 4.67 4.80 -4.48
CA ILE A 205 3.30 4.90 -4.97
C ILE A 205 2.79 6.31 -4.70
N GLN A 206 2.33 6.98 -5.73
CA GLN A 206 1.67 8.28 -5.63
C GLN A 206 0.25 8.19 -6.17
N ILE A 207 -0.70 8.62 -5.36
CA ILE A 207 -2.11 8.72 -5.74
C ILE A 207 -2.52 10.18 -5.68
N LYS A 208 -3.38 10.59 -6.59
CA LYS A 208 -3.97 11.92 -6.54
C LYS A 208 -4.63 12.12 -5.18
N LYS A 209 -4.37 13.26 -4.55
CA LYS A 209 -4.92 13.58 -3.24
C LYS A 209 -6.44 13.39 -3.21
N GLY A 210 -6.92 12.69 -2.20
CA GLY A 210 -8.34 12.36 -2.03
C GLY A 210 -8.72 10.95 -2.48
N GLY A 211 -7.77 10.15 -2.97
CA GLY A 211 -8.03 8.77 -3.39
C GLY A 211 -7.81 7.73 -2.29
N THR A 212 -8.02 6.47 -2.66
CA THR A 212 -7.75 5.31 -1.81
C THR A 212 -6.72 4.39 -2.46
N LEU A 213 -5.90 3.74 -1.64
CA LEU A 213 -5.02 2.66 -2.06
C LEU A 213 -5.29 1.43 -1.20
N ASP A 214 -5.61 0.31 -1.84
CA ASP A 214 -5.74 -1.00 -1.22
C ASP A 214 -4.71 -1.95 -1.82
N ILE A 215 -3.89 -2.60 -0.99
CA ILE A 215 -2.95 -3.65 -1.38
C ILE A 215 -3.29 -4.89 -0.55
N ALA A 216 -3.92 -5.87 -1.19
CA ALA A 216 -4.36 -7.08 -0.52
C ALA A 216 -3.22 -8.04 -0.16
N SER A 217 -2.09 -7.96 -0.86
CA SER A 217 -0.90 -8.77 -0.60
C SER A 217 0.33 -8.07 -1.17
N LEU A 218 1.37 -7.92 -0.35
CA LEU A 218 2.69 -7.46 -0.77
C LEU A 218 3.70 -8.60 -0.59
N ASP A 219 4.35 -8.97 -1.67
CA ASP A 219 5.35 -10.03 -1.70
C ASP A 219 6.69 -9.47 -2.18
N ASP A 220 7.76 -9.78 -1.46
CA ASP A 220 9.13 -9.47 -1.87
C ASP A 220 9.77 -10.73 -2.44
N ILE A 221 9.86 -10.80 -3.75
CA ILE A 221 10.46 -11.93 -4.44
C ILE A 221 11.89 -11.59 -4.80
N ASN A 222 12.83 -12.22 -4.13
CA ASN A 222 14.24 -12.13 -4.49
C ASN A 222 14.56 -13.13 -5.60
N ALA A 223 14.93 -12.65 -6.79
CA ALA A 223 15.29 -13.48 -7.94
C ALA A 223 16.52 -14.39 -7.71
N ALA A 224 17.30 -14.15 -6.66
CA ALA A 224 18.53 -14.89 -6.37
C ALA A 224 18.41 -15.95 -5.26
N GLY A 225 17.31 -16.01 -4.51
CA GLY A 225 17.07 -17.03 -3.47
C GLY A 225 18.06 -17.02 -2.30
N THR A 226 18.81 -15.95 -2.06
CA THR A 226 19.93 -15.96 -1.11
C THR A 226 19.96 -14.85 -0.08
N ALA A 227 19.21 -13.81 -0.21
CA ALA A 227 18.98 -12.82 0.87
C ALA A 227 17.63 -12.14 0.64
N VAL A 228 16.82 -12.09 1.66
CA VAL A 228 15.59 -11.28 1.67
C VAL A 228 16.04 -9.82 1.76
N GLU A 229 16.01 -9.11 0.65
CA GLU A 229 16.21 -7.67 0.67
C GLU A 229 14.90 -7.02 1.12
N ALA A 230 14.98 -6.22 2.17
CA ALA A 230 13.81 -5.57 2.75
C ALA A 230 13.13 -4.65 1.73
N VAL A 231 11.84 -4.85 1.50
CA VAL A 231 11.02 -3.95 0.67
C VAL A 231 11.10 -2.55 1.27
N THR A 232 11.41 -1.57 0.44
CA THR A 232 11.20 -0.17 0.79
C THR A 232 10.05 0.37 -0.05
N LEU A 233 8.93 0.59 0.58
CA LEU A 233 7.73 1.12 -0.06
C LEU A 233 7.39 2.48 0.53
N THR A 234 7.34 3.50 -0.32
CA THR A 234 6.89 4.84 0.07
C THR A 234 5.54 5.13 -0.58
N ILE A 235 4.55 5.49 0.24
CA ILE A 235 3.20 5.81 -0.23
C ILE A 235 2.88 7.25 0.15
N THR A 236 2.44 8.04 -0.85
CA THR A 236 2.07 9.45 -0.64
C THR A 236 0.78 9.81 -1.37
N GLY A 237 -0.06 10.60 -0.73
CA GLY A 237 -1.18 11.30 -1.37
C GLY A 237 -2.57 10.72 -1.19
N PRO A 238 -2.83 9.40 -1.00
CA PRO A 238 -4.19 8.93 -0.83
C PRO A 238 -4.79 9.39 0.52
N ASP A 239 -6.11 9.59 0.56
CA ASP A 239 -6.80 9.83 1.82
C ASP A 239 -6.85 8.59 2.71
N SER A 240 -6.89 7.41 2.12
CA SER A 240 -6.90 6.14 2.85
C SER A 240 -6.02 5.10 2.20
N VAL A 241 -5.27 4.39 3.02
CA VAL A 241 -4.43 3.25 2.63
C VAL A 241 -4.84 2.03 3.44
N THR A 242 -5.07 0.92 2.75
CA THR A 242 -5.25 -0.40 3.36
C THR A 242 -4.17 -1.34 2.84
N LEU A 243 -3.42 -1.95 3.76
CA LEU A 243 -2.33 -2.88 3.46
C LEU A 243 -2.54 -4.18 4.20
N SER A 244 -2.34 -5.30 3.52
CA SER A 244 -2.50 -6.63 4.13
C SER A 244 -1.38 -7.58 3.70
N LYS A 245 -1.03 -8.52 4.57
CA LYS A 245 -0.11 -9.63 4.29
C LYS A 245 1.25 -9.17 3.78
N ILE A 246 1.95 -8.39 4.58
CA ILE A 246 3.28 -7.88 4.27
C ILE A 246 4.29 -8.66 5.10
N ASP A 247 5.19 -9.33 4.42
CA ASP A 247 6.11 -10.29 5.03
C ASP A 247 7.33 -9.64 5.68
N ASP A 248 7.88 -8.60 5.06
CA ASP A 248 9.08 -7.89 5.54
C ASP A 248 9.23 -6.53 4.89
N GLY A 249 10.13 -5.72 5.43
CA GLY A 249 10.54 -4.47 4.81
C GLY A 249 10.16 -3.23 5.62
N THR A 250 10.34 -2.08 4.98
CA THR A 250 9.97 -0.78 5.56
C THR A 250 8.94 -0.12 4.68
N ILE A 251 7.80 0.23 5.27
CA ILE A 251 6.76 1.01 4.61
C ILE A 251 6.72 2.39 5.25
N THR A 252 6.95 3.41 4.43
CA THR A 252 6.88 4.82 4.82
C THR A 252 5.61 5.45 4.26
N LEU A 253 4.78 6.01 5.15
CA LEU A 253 3.50 6.63 4.80
C LEU A 253 3.55 8.14 5.10
N THR A 254 3.33 8.96 4.07
CA THR A 254 3.36 10.43 4.17
C THR A 254 2.12 11.03 3.53
N ASP A 255 1.52 12.04 4.18
CA ASP A 255 0.32 12.73 3.68
C ASP A 255 -0.87 11.80 3.38
N VAL A 256 -1.01 10.75 4.21
CA VAL A 256 -2.13 9.80 4.20
C VAL A 256 -3.01 10.05 5.41
N ASN A 257 -4.28 10.35 5.22
CA ASN A 257 -5.16 10.70 6.34
C ASN A 257 -5.50 9.49 7.22
N THR A 258 -5.82 8.34 6.60
CA THR A 258 -6.20 7.11 7.33
C THR A 258 -5.40 5.91 6.84
N VAL A 259 -4.82 5.17 7.78
CA VAL A 259 -3.98 4.00 7.53
C VAL A 259 -4.54 2.79 8.25
N ASN A 260 -4.80 1.73 7.49
CA ASN A 260 -5.17 0.41 8.01
C ASN A 260 -4.15 -0.63 7.53
N VAL A 261 -3.48 -1.28 8.47
CA VAL A 261 -2.47 -2.29 8.17
C VAL A 261 -2.76 -3.58 8.92
N SER A 262 -2.73 -4.70 8.22
CA SER A 262 -2.97 -6.01 8.83
C SER A 262 -1.94 -7.05 8.41
N ASN A 263 -1.54 -7.91 9.35
CA ASN A 263 -0.57 -8.98 9.12
C ASN A 263 0.75 -8.44 8.54
N PHE A 264 1.38 -7.52 9.26
CA PHE A 264 2.61 -6.83 8.84
C PHE A 264 3.77 -7.19 9.76
N TYR A 265 4.83 -7.75 9.20
CA TYR A 265 6.01 -8.25 9.93
C TYR A 265 7.29 -7.42 9.71
N GLY A 266 7.18 -6.29 9.03
CA GLY A 266 8.26 -5.33 8.81
C GLY A 266 8.17 -4.09 9.71
N THR A 267 8.80 -3.00 9.27
CA THR A 267 8.77 -1.69 9.93
C THR A 267 7.75 -0.78 9.26
N LEU A 268 6.75 -0.35 10.00
CA LEU A 268 5.78 0.65 9.58
C LEU A 268 6.22 2.02 10.09
N ASP A 269 6.70 2.85 9.19
CA ASP A 269 7.21 4.19 9.48
C ASP A 269 6.14 5.24 9.10
N ILE A 270 5.52 5.81 10.11
CA ILE A 270 4.44 6.80 9.96
C ILE A 270 5.02 8.21 10.01
N LYS A 271 4.85 8.94 8.92
CA LYS A 271 5.33 10.31 8.78
C LYS A 271 4.21 11.35 9.00
N THR A 272 4.53 12.60 8.73
CA THR A 272 3.58 13.72 8.78
C THR A 272 2.37 13.49 7.88
N GLY A 273 1.21 14.04 8.28
CA GLY A 273 -0.03 13.98 7.51
C GLY A 273 -0.96 12.83 7.87
N VAL A 274 -0.45 11.74 8.49
CA VAL A 274 -1.31 10.65 8.97
C VAL A 274 -2.06 11.12 10.23
N LYS A 275 -3.38 10.95 10.23
CA LYS A 275 -4.24 11.30 11.37
C LYS A 275 -4.78 10.10 12.12
N ASN A 276 -5.11 9.03 11.39
CA ASN A 276 -5.70 7.84 11.97
C ASN A 276 -4.90 6.62 11.56
N LEU A 277 -4.44 5.86 12.53
CA LEU A 277 -3.71 4.61 12.31
C LEU A 277 -4.43 3.45 13.00
N THR A 278 -4.66 2.39 12.26
CA THR A 278 -5.10 1.10 12.79
C THR A 278 -4.17 0.01 12.30
N THR A 279 -3.57 -0.73 13.22
CA THR A 279 -2.81 -1.93 12.89
C THR A 279 -3.43 -3.16 13.52
N THR A 280 -3.33 -4.28 12.80
CA THR A 280 -3.73 -5.59 13.29
C THR A 280 -2.64 -6.59 12.96
N LYS A 281 -2.09 -7.24 13.99
CA LYS A 281 -0.96 -8.17 13.82
C LYS A 281 0.27 -7.51 13.17
N SER A 282 0.79 -6.47 13.76
CA SER A 282 2.02 -5.78 13.35
C SER A 282 3.16 -6.07 14.32
N VAL A 283 4.42 -5.90 13.88
CA VAL A 283 5.61 -6.17 14.70
C VAL A 283 6.35 -4.90 15.07
N PHE A 284 6.61 -4.00 14.11
CA PHE A 284 7.31 -2.75 14.38
C PHE A 284 6.51 -1.56 13.85
N VAL A 285 6.18 -0.62 14.73
CA VAL A 285 5.52 0.64 14.37
C VAL A 285 6.38 1.79 14.87
N ASP A 286 6.81 2.64 13.96
CA ASP A 286 7.61 3.84 14.23
C ASP A 286 6.75 5.08 14.02
N LEU A 287 6.57 5.87 15.07
CA LEU A 287 5.79 7.09 15.10
C LEU A 287 6.64 8.35 15.32
N ASP A 288 7.97 8.27 15.25
CA ASP A 288 8.91 9.36 15.57
C ASP A 288 8.57 10.69 14.88
N THR A 289 8.00 10.64 13.69
CA THR A 289 7.65 11.83 12.91
C THR A 289 6.17 11.96 12.60
N ALA A 290 5.31 11.20 13.27
CA ALA A 290 3.85 11.18 13.08
C ALA A 290 3.15 12.39 13.75
N THR A 291 3.62 13.62 13.51
CA THR A 291 3.21 14.82 14.23
C THR A 291 1.73 15.20 14.10
N ASN A 292 1.02 14.65 13.12
CA ASN A 292 -0.40 14.88 12.87
C ASN A 292 -1.32 13.75 13.34
N LEU A 293 -0.76 12.70 13.94
CA LEU A 293 -1.52 11.52 14.35
C LEU A 293 -2.44 11.89 15.52
N GLU A 294 -3.74 11.76 15.33
CA GLU A 294 -4.78 12.07 16.32
C GLU A 294 -5.28 10.82 17.04
N THR A 295 -5.36 9.69 16.30
CA THR A 295 -5.87 8.43 16.83
C THR A 295 -5.02 7.28 16.36
N ALA A 296 -4.58 6.43 17.29
CA ALA A 296 -3.86 5.20 17.00
C ALA A 296 -4.50 3.99 17.71
N THR A 297 -4.79 2.96 16.94
CA THR A 297 -5.13 1.62 17.45
C THR A 297 -4.06 0.66 16.98
N ILE A 298 -3.24 0.17 17.89
CA ILE A 298 -2.06 -0.64 17.59
C ILE A 298 -2.22 -2.01 18.21
N ASN A 299 -2.26 -3.03 17.35
CA ASN A 299 -2.27 -4.41 17.78
C ASN A 299 -0.97 -5.09 17.33
N MET A 300 -0.19 -5.52 18.29
CA MET A 300 1.06 -6.26 18.12
C MET A 300 0.84 -7.71 18.46
N VAL A 301 1.33 -8.63 17.65
CA VAL A 301 1.10 -10.07 17.83
C VAL A 301 2.38 -10.85 17.83
N ASN A 302 2.44 -11.84 18.70
CA ASN A 302 3.52 -12.82 18.80
C ASN A 302 3.41 -13.98 17.80
N ASP A 303 2.27 -14.15 17.15
CA ASP A 303 2.02 -15.32 16.32
C ASP A 303 2.42 -15.06 14.87
N TYR A 304 3.50 -15.69 14.51
CA TYR A 304 3.93 -15.93 13.15
C TYR A 304 2.86 -16.72 12.38
N ASP A 305 2.40 -16.18 11.25
CA ASP A 305 1.53 -16.93 10.33
C ASP A 305 2.40 -17.82 9.42
N PRO A 306 2.39 -19.16 9.61
CA PRO A 306 3.17 -20.06 8.79
C PRO A 306 2.72 -20.14 7.31
N ALA A 307 1.64 -19.45 6.93
CA ALA A 307 1.19 -19.36 5.55
C ALA A 307 1.99 -18.30 4.74
N LEU A 308 2.80 -17.47 5.40
CA LEU A 308 3.72 -16.51 4.79
C LEU A 308 5.12 -17.13 4.64
N THR A 309 5.24 -18.27 3.97
CA THR A 309 6.22 -19.31 4.29
C THR A 309 7.59 -19.24 3.62
N THR A 310 7.86 -18.41 2.64
CA THR A 310 9.15 -18.48 1.92
C THR A 310 10.23 -17.56 2.51
N ALA A 311 9.90 -16.35 2.86
CA ALA A 311 10.84 -15.40 3.48
C ALA A 311 11.13 -15.75 4.94
N ASN A 312 10.17 -16.33 5.62
CA ASN A 312 10.21 -16.67 7.03
C ASN A 312 11.04 -17.91 7.35
N ALA A 313 11.17 -18.87 6.44
CA ALA A 313 12.07 -20.00 6.62
C ALA A 313 13.54 -19.55 6.73
N ALA A 314 13.93 -18.49 6.03
CA ALA A 314 15.26 -17.90 6.12
C ALA A 314 15.47 -17.16 7.46
N LYS A 315 14.46 -16.49 8.01
CA LYS A 315 14.54 -15.82 9.33
C LYS A 315 14.52 -16.81 10.48
N SER A 316 13.75 -17.89 10.39
CA SER A 316 13.78 -19.00 11.34
C SER A 316 15.14 -19.71 11.35
N ALA A 317 15.79 -19.86 10.20
CA ALA A 317 17.12 -20.44 10.08
C ALA A 317 18.24 -19.55 10.63
N ALA A 318 18.04 -18.25 10.72
CA ALA A 318 18.99 -17.29 11.32
C ALA A 318 18.97 -17.27 12.86
N GLY A 319 18.21 -18.15 13.50
CA GLY A 319 18.21 -18.33 14.96
C GLY A 319 17.34 -17.34 15.72
N ASN A 320 16.47 -16.60 15.06
CA ASN A 320 15.45 -15.81 15.72
C ASN A 320 14.35 -16.73 16.24
N SER A 321 14.20 -16.77 17.56
CA SER A 321 13.17 -17.54 18.23
C SER A 321 11.78 -17.14 17.75
N SER A 322 10.86 -18.09 17.77
CA SER A 322 9.46 -17.99 17.35
C SER A 322 8.58 -16.99 18.11
N THR A 323 9.18 -16.04 18.83
CA THR A 323 8.48 -14.99 19.55
C THR A 323 8.94 -13.63 19.04
N TYR A 324 8.13 -13.01 18.21
CA TYR A 324 8.28 -11.59 17.90
C TYR A 324 7.64 -10.78 19.03
N THR A 325 8.43 -9.88 19.62
CA THR A 325 7.91 -8.89 20.55
C THR A 325 7.73 -7.58 19.77
N GLY A 326 6.53 -7.02 19.79
CA GLY A 326 6.23 -5.79 19.10
C GLY A 326 7.01 -4.62 19.67
N THR A 327 7.51 -3.74 18.81
CA THR A 327 8.15 -2.50 19.23
C THR A 327 7.33 -1.33 18.70
N LEU A 328 6.88 -0.49 19.62
CA LEU A 328 6.29 0.80 19.32
C LEU A 328 7.30 1.87 19.73
N SER A 329 7.86 2.57 18.76
CA SER A 329 8.88 3.60 19.00
C SER A 329 8.37 4.99 18.61
N GLY A 330 8.98 6.01 19.22
CA GLY A 330 8.84 7.39 18.79
C GLY A 330 7.43 7.94 18.89
N ILE A 331 6.75 7.74 20.01
CA ILE A 331 5.44 8.34 20.23
C ILE A 331 5.61 9.84 20.49
N ALA A 332 6.28 10.57 19.60
CA ALA A 332 6.39 12.02 19.62
C ALA A 332 5.22 12.71 18.89
N ALA A 333 4.08 12.04 18.78
CA ALA A 333 2.90 12.54 18.10
C ALA A 333 2.19 13.60 18.97
N ALA A 334 2.65 14.84 18.88
CA ALA A 334 2.10 15.96 19.64
C ALA A 334 0.58 16.21 19.42
N ALA A 335 -0.02 15.61 18.40
CA ALA A 335 -1.46 15.68 18.13
C ALA A 335 -2.24 14.46 18.65
N LEU A 336 -1.56 13.43 19.18
CA LEU A 336 -2.20 12.18 19.56
C LEU A 336 -3.11 12.35 20.77
N LYS A 337 -4.40 12.11 20.58
CA LYS A 337 -5.42 12.22 21.62
C LYS A 337 -5.89 10.88 22.15
N THR A 338 -5.90 9.86 21.29
CA THR A 338 -6.39 8.54 21.64
C THR A 338 -5.39 7.48 21.21
N LEU A 339 -4.93 6.68 22.16
CA LEU A 339 -4.07 5.53 21.93
C LEU A 339 -4.72 4.27 22.51
N THR A 340 -4.89 3.28 21.65
CA THR A 340 -5.28 1.93 22.06
C THR A 340 -4.16 0.96 21.70
N VAL A 341 -3.65 0.22 22.65
CA VAL A 341 -2.61 -0.80 22.43
C VAL A 341 -3.11 -2.16 22.86
N THR A 342 -2.90 -3.15 22.00
CA THR A 342 -3.29 -4.53 22.24
C THR A 342 -2.20 -5.50 21.77
N GLY A 343 -2.09 -6.66 22.38
CA GLY A 343 -1.12 -7.69 21.98
C GLY A 343 0.12 -7.71 22.86
N ASN A 344 1.30 -7.94 22.26
CA ASN A 344 2.53 -8.13 23.02
C ASN A 344 3.60 -7.12 22.62
N PHE A 345 4.15 -6.45 23.61
CA PHE A 345 5.18 -5.41 23.48
C PHE A 345 6.37 -5.75 24.38
N LEU A 346 7.55 -5.19 24.05
CA LEU A 346 8.70 -5.21 24.98
C LEU A 346 8.42 -4.27 26.14
N ASP A 347 8.36 -2.98 25.86
CA ASP A 347 8.10 -1.93 26.83
C ASP A 347 7.16 -0.91 26.20
N LEU A 348 6.35 -0.25 27.02
CA LEU A 348 5.63 0.95 26.59
C LEU A 348 6.04 2.11 27.48
N THR A 349 6.70 3.10 26.88
CA THR A 349 7.07 4.35 27.53
C THR A 349 6.34 5.51 26.86
N LEU A 350 5.56 6.24 27.65
CA LEU A 350 4.86 7.46 27.25
C LEU A 350 5.33 8.58 28.19
N ASP A 351 5.80 9.69 27.60
CA ASP A 351 6.38 10.78 28.38
C ASP A 351 5.82 12.15 27.97
N THR A 352 6.48 13.20 28.38
CA THR A 352 6.03 14.59 28.14
C THR A 352 5.91 14.98 26.65
N GLY A 353 6.37 14.14 25.72
CA GLY A 353 6.20 14.33 24.27
C GLY A 353 4.75 14.14 23.81
N GLU A 354 3.95 13.33 24.52
CA GLU A 354 2.56 13.00 24.23
C GLU A 354 1.56 13.80 25.06
N ASN A 355 1.86 15.03 25.43
CA ASN A 355 1.04 15.86 26.34
C ASN A 355 -0.42 16.04 25.92
N ASN A 356 -0.77 15.87 24.64
CA ASN A 356 -2.15 15.95 24.17
C ASN A 356 -2.93 14.63 24.30
N LEU A 357 -2.32 13.55 24.81
CA LEU A 357 -3.00 12.27 24.98
C LEU A 357 -4.09 12.39 26.06
N GLU A 358 -5.33 12.27 25.64
CA GLU A 358 -6.53 12.36 26.50
C GLU A 358 -7.01 10.99 26.98
N THR A 359 -6.85 9.98 26.13
CA THR A 359 -7.35 8.61 26.39
C THR A 359 -6.31 7.54 26.05
N LEU A 360 -6.03 6.68 27.00
CA LEU A 360 -5.16 5.52 26.85
C LEU A 360 -5.92 4.24 27.24
N SER A 361 -5.98 3.29 26.33
CA SER A 361 -6.57 1.97 26.56
C SER A 361 -5.55 0.87 26.30
N ILE A 362 -5.37 -0.03 27.24
CA ILE A 362 -4.37 -1.08 27.22
C ILE A 362 -5.05 -2.44 27.43
N ASP A 363 -4.84 -3.34 26.49
CA ASP A 363 -5.17 -4.77 26.58
C ASP A 363 -3.98 -5.57 26.02
N ALA A 364 -2.88 -5.54 26.75
CA ALA A 364 -1.60 -5.95 26.20
C ALA A 364 -0.67 -6.57 27.26
N THR A 365 0.36 -7.23 26.77
CA THR A 365 1.46 -7.76 27.60
C THR A 365 2.70 -6.90 27.37
N PHE A 366 3.26 -6.34 28.44
CA PHE A 366 4.51 -5.56 28.44
C PHE A 366 5.52 -6.16 29.41
N ASP A 367 6.81 -5.97 29.15
CA ASP A 367 7.82 -6.17 30.19
C ASP A 367 7.69 -5.04 31.20
N ASP A 368 7.71 -3.77 30.75
CA ASP A 368 7.51 -2.61 31.61
C ASP A 368 6.53 -1.59 30.99
N LEU A 369 5.72 -0.96 31.84
CA LEU A 369 4.86 0.16 31.48
C LEU A 369 5.29 1.43 32.21
N SER A 370 5.65 2.46 31.48
CA SER A 370 5.96 3.77 32.03
C SER A 370 5.10 4.87 31.44
N ILE A 371 4.36 5.57 32.28
CA ILE A 371 3.54 6.75 31.95
C ILE A 371 4.03 7.92 32.80
N ASP A 372 4.68 8.91 32.17
CA ASP A 372 5.27 10.04 32.88
C ASP A 372 4.94 11.37 32.22
N GLY A 373 4.33 12.28 32.96
CA GLY A 373 4.12 13.65 32.52
C GLY A 373 3.00 13.87 31.49
N LEU A 374 2.07 12.95 31.32
CA LEU A 374 0.91 13.09 30.43
C LEU A 374 -0.14 14.02 31.09
N THR A 375 0.01 15.32 30.89
CA THR A 375 -0.82 16.32 31.59
C THR A 375 -2.27 16.34 31.13
N ASP A 376 -2.57 15.98 29.89
CA ASP A 376 -3.93 15.98 29.33
C ASP A 376 -4.65 14.65 29.46
N LEU A 377 -3.98 13.61 30.00
CA LEU A 377 -4.58 12.29 30.20
C LEU A 377 -5.71 12.36 31.23
N THR A 378 -6.92 12.08 30.77
CA THR A 378 -8.14 12.06 31.59
C THR A 378 -8.72 10.66 31.78
N SER A 379 -8.40 9.73 30.88
CA SER A 379 -8.91 8.37 30.89
C SER A 379 -7.79 7.38 30.69
N LEU A 380 -7.58 6.48 31.64
CA LEU A 380 -6.68 5.35 31.57
C LEU A 380 -7.47 4.08 31.90
N THR A 381 -7.45 3.12 31.00
CA THR A 381 -8.08 1.81 31.21
C THR A 381 -7.06 0.71 30.89
N VAL A 382 -6.83 -0.17 31.82
CA VAL A 382 -6.01 -1.38 31.66
C VAL A 382 -6.91 -2.59 31.81
N SER A 383 -6.96 -3.45 30.80
CA SER A 383 -7.81 -4.65 30.77
C SER A 383 -7.29 -5.71 31.73
N ALA A 384 -8.19 -6.44 32.36
CA ALA A 384 -7.90 -7.62 33.22
C ALA A 384 -7.11 -8.74 32.48
N ALA A 385 -7.12 -8.74 31.14
CA ALA A 385 -6.33 -9.66 30.35
C ALA A 385 -4.87 -9.23 30.17
N SER A 386 -4.54 -7.97 30.51
CA SER A 386 -3.19 -7.43 30.39
C SER A 386 -2.21 -8.12 31.34
N LYS A 387 -0.94 -8.18 30.92
CA LYS A 387 0.17 -8.69 31.72
C LYS A 387 1.32 -7.71 31.70
N MET A 388 1.85 -7.36 32.87
CA MET A 388 2.90 -6.35 33.00
C MET A 388 3.96 -6.77 33.99
N GLY A 389 5.20 -6.36 33.77
CA GLY A 389 6.29 -6.38 34.72
C GLY A 389 6.19 -5.18 35.66
N ASP A 390 7.14 -4.24 35.54
CA ASP A 390 7.12 -3.03 36.35
C ASP A 390 6.13 -1.98 35.77
N VAL A 391 5.46 -1.22 36.65
CA VAL A 391 4.49 -0.19 36.28
C VAL A 391 4.85 1.12 36.95
N THR A 392 5.01 2.17 36.14
CA THR A 392 5.19 3.55 36.61
C THR A 392 4.08 4.44 36.06
N LEU A 393 3.34 5.10 36.94
CA LEU A 393 2.37 6.14 36.62
C LEU A 393 2.72 7.38 37.43
N GLN A 394 3.24 8.41 36.76
CA GLN A 394 3.62 9.63 37.48
C GLN A 394 3.36 10.91 36.67
N ASN A 395 3.19 11.99 37.41
CA ASN A 395 3.04 13.35 36.86
C ASN A 395 1.85 13.53 35.90
N THR A 396 0.77 12.74 36.03
CA THR A 396 -0.46 12.89 35.24
C THR A 396 -1.41 13.83 35.97
N THR A 397 -1.44 15.11 35.58
CA THR A 397 -2.10 16.15 36.37
C THR A 397 -3.62 16.19 36.24
N ASN A 398 -4.20 15.62 35.18
CA ASN A 398 -5.65 15.61 34.90
C ASN A 398 -6.32 14.24 35.09
N LEU A 399 -5.56 13.19 35.34
CA LEU A 399 -6.11 11.85 35.54
C LEU A 399 -6.78 11.73 36.90
N ALA A 400 -8.10 11.62 36.90
CA ALA A 400 -8.87 11.53 38.14
C ALA A 400 -9.02 10.10 38.68
N VAL A 401 -9.05 9.13 37.81
CA VAL A 401 -9.20 7.71 38.13
C VAL A 401 -8.16 6.91 37.39
N ALA A 402 -7.40 6.11 38.07
CA ALA A 402 -6.53 5.09 37.50
C ALA A 402 -7.07 3.70 37.82
N ASP A 403 -7.37 2.93 36.80
CA ASP A 403 -7.91 1.59 36.89
C ASP A 403 -6.93 0.61 36.23
N PHE A 404 -6.22 -0.13 37.05
CA PHE A 404 -5.26 -1.16 36.67
C PHE A 404 -5.74 -2.53 37.13
N ASP A 405 -6.11 -3.36 36.17
CA ASP A 405 -6.41 -4.76 36.39
C ASP A 405 -5.52 -5.62 35.48
N HIS A 406 -4.45 -6.19 36.02
CA HIS A 406 -3.49 -6.94 35.21
C HIS A 406 -2.87 -8.10 36.00
N SER A 407 -2.29 -9.06 35.28
CA SER A 407 -1.46 -10.11 35.87
C SER A 407 0.02 -9.76 35.78
N PHE A 408 0.81 -10.20 36.72
CA PHE A 408 2.26 -10.09 36.68
C PHE A 408 2.84 -11.06 35.64
N ILE A 409 3.77 -10.58 34.79
CA ILE A 409 4.68 -11.44 34.04
C ILE A 409 6.08 -11.32 34.63
N GLY A 410 6.68 -12.43 35.01
CA GLY A 410 8.08 -12.43 35.41
C GLY A 410 8.96 -11.86 34.25
N THR A 411 9.72 -10.81 34.56
CA THR A 411 10.63 -10.22 33.57
C THR A 411 11.64 -11.25 33.08
N THR A 412 11.78 -11.40 31.76
CA THR A 412 12.71 -12.37 31.14
C THR A 412 14.08 -11.78 30.81
N THR A 413 14.31 -10.50 31.10
CA THR A 413 15.60 -9.82 30.87
C THR A 413 16.57 -10.09 31.99
N GLY A 414 17.31 -11.19 31.89
CA GLY A 414 18.40 -11.51 32.81
C GLY A 414 18.39 -12.95 33.34
N THR A 415 19.47 -13.34 33.99
CA THR A 415 19.68 -14.70 34.54
C THR A 415 18.92 -14.99 35.81
N THR A 416 18.13 -14.06 36.32
CA THR A 416 17.22 -14.20 37.47
C THR A 416 15.85 -13.70 37.07
N ALA A 417 14.88 -14.60 36.99
CA ALA A 417 13.49 -14.21 36.81
C ALA A 417 13.08 -13.35 38.03
N ALA A 418 12.56 -12.13 37.76
CA ALA A 418 11.90 -11.35 38.79
C ALA A 418 10.69 -12.15 39.25
N THR A 419 10.48 -12.24 40.56
CA THR A 419 9.36 -12.96 41.13
C THR A 419 8.20 -12.05 41.51
N SER A 420 8.37 -10.73 41.34
CA SER A 420 7.40 -9.71 41.71
C SER A 420 7.65 -8.40 40.98
N SER A 421 6.60 -7.60 40.76
CA SER A 421 6.67 -6.30 40.09
C SER A 421 6.97 -5.15 41.06
N THR A 422 7.55 -4.05 40.49
CA THR A 422 7.62 -2.76 41.16
C THR A 422 6.54 -1.84 40.58
N VAL A 423 5.72 -1.28 41.45
CA VAL A 423 4.63 -0.40 41.06
C VAL A 423 4.83 0.98 41.67
N ILE A 424 4.87 2.01 40.88
CA ILE A 424 5.06 3.42 41.29
C ILE A 424 3.86 4.24 40.79
N VAL A 425 3.11 4.82 41.74
CA VAL A 425 2.04 5.78 41.44
C VAL A 425 2.35 7.06 42.19
N LYS A 426 2.88 8.08 41.45
CA LYS A 426 3.51 9.22 42.09
C LYS A 426 3.14 10.54 41.44
N ASP A 427 2.93 11.57 42.28
CA ASP A 427 2.78 12.98 41.88
C ASP A 427 1.63 13.22 40.84
N ASN A 428 0.53 12.44 40.92
CA ASN A 428 -0.66 12.58 40.08
C ASN A 428 -1.68 13.46 40.82
N SER A 429 -1.62 14.77 40.60
CA SER A 429 -2.30 15.78 41.46
C SER A 429 -3.83 15.74 41.42
N ALA A 430 -4.44 15.25 40.33
CA ALA A 430 -5.89 15.12 40.21
C ALA A 430 -6.41 13.72 40.59
N LEU A 431 -5.53 12.76 40.83
CA LEU A 431 -5.91 11.39 41.08
C LEU A 431 -6.70 11.24 42.38
N THR A 432 -7.99 10.97 42.29
CA THR A 432 -8.89 10.80 43.43
C THR A 432 -9.13 9.34 43.80
N THR A 433 -9.04 8.46 42.81
CA THR A 433 -9.29 7.03 42.95
C THR A 433 -8.22 6.22 42.27
N LEU A 434 -7.62 5.30 42.96
CA LEU A 434 -6.72 4.28 42.43
C LEU A 434 -7.34 2.90 42.68
N HIS A 435 -7.71 2.21 41.63
CA HIS A 435 -8.00 0.79 41.66
C HIS A 435 -6.80 0.04 41.10
N TYR A 436 -6.24 -0.87 41.86
CA TYR A 436 -5.09 -1.65 41.48
C TYR A 436 -5.26 -3.10 41.87
N ALA A 437 -5.47 -3.95 40.90
CA ALA A 437 -5.60 -5.38 41.04
C ALA A 437 -4.48 -6.08 40.25
N ALA A 438 -3.55 -6.73 40.95
CA ALA A 438 -2.49 -7.52 40.35
C ALA A 438 -2.06 -8.64 41.27
N ASP A 439 -1.56 -9.73 40.72
CA ASP A 439 -0.85 -10.78 41.43
C ASP A 439 0.66 -10.46 41.51
N ASP A 440 1.31 -10.92 42.61
CA ASP A 440 2.77 -10.85 42.79
C ASP A 440 3.41 -9.44 42.73
N VAL A 441 2.83 -8.47 43.42
CA VAL A 441 3.44 -7.14 43.63
C VAL A 441 4.47 -7.21 44.77
N GLY A 442 5.75 -6.95 44.42
CA GLY A 442 6.84 -6.92 45.40
C GLY A 442 7.00 -5.58 46.10
N THR A 443 6.87 -4.50 45.34
CA THR A 443 6.97 -3.14 45.89
C THR A 443 5.89 -2.26 45.30
N LEU A 444 5.11 -1.62 46.17
CA LEU A 444 4.12 -0.61 45.79
C LEU A 444 4.47 0.73 46.45
N THR A 445 4.66 1.74 45.65
CA THR A 445 4.93 3.11 46.09
C THR A 445 3.82 4.05 45.63
N VAL A 446 3.06 4.60 46.58
CA VAL A 446 2.00 5.59 46.28
C VAL A 446 2.32 6.85 47.07
N THR A 447 2.80 7.90 46.37
CA THR A 447 3.26 9.15 47.02
C THR A 447 2.93 10.38 46.17
N GLY A 448 2.71 11.54 46.82
CA GLY A 448 2.50 12.81 46.12
C GLY A 448 1.17 12.92 45.36
N ASN A 449 0.21 12.05 45.60
CA ASN A 449 -1.12 12.08 45.01
C ASN A 449 -2.10 12.80 45.95
N ASP A 450 -1.99 14.13 46.05
CA ASP A 450 -2.63 14.93 47.11
C ASP A 450 -4.17 14.86 47.09
N ALA A 451 -4.79 14.57 45.97
CA ALA A 451 -6.24 14.46 45.82
C ALA A 451 -6.75 13.01 46.10
N LEU A 452 -5.87 12.06 46.34
CA LEU A 452 -6.22 10.65 46.44
C LEU A 452 -7.04 10.38 47.73
N THR A 453 -8.30 10.01 47.54
CA THR A 453 -9.25 9.75 48.63
C THR A 453 -9.70 8.29 48.72
N ALA A 454 -9.55 7.55 47.68
CA ALA A 454 -9.93 6.16 47.59
C ALA A 454 -8.82 5.32 46.94
N ILE A 455 -8.43 4.25 47.63
CA ILE A 455 -7.53 3.22 47.10
C ILE A 455 -8.24 1.88 47.26
N ASP A 456 -8.40 1.20 46.13
CA ASP A 456 -8.95 -0.15 46.12
C ASP A 456 -7.89 -1.14 45.63
N PHE A 457 -7.53 -2.04 46.49
CA PHE A 457 -6.62 -3.15 46.22
C PHE A 457 -7.34 -4.50 46.19
N THR A 458 -8.63 -4.50 45.89
CA THR A 458 -9.42 -5.75 45.80
C THR A 458 -8.88 -6.56 44.62
N GLY A 459 -8.28 -7.71 44.91
CA GLY A 459 -7.67 -8.56 43.90
C GLY A 459 -6.14 -8.58 43.90
N LEU A 460 -5.47 -7.80 44.75
CA LEU A 460 -4.05 -7.99 45.02
C LEU A 460 -3.78 -9.39 45.56
N GLY A 461 -2.98 -10.18 44.82
CA GLY A 461 -2.70 -11.57 45.19
C GLY A 461 -1.81 -11.68 46.42
N CYS A 462 -0.62 -11.14 46.43
CA CYS A 462 0.31 -11.15 47.55
C CYS A 462 1.23 -9.92 47.50
N LEU A 463 1.29 -9.16 48.58
CA LEU A 463 2.38 -8.23 48.86
C LEU A 463 3.48 -9.02 49.59
N LEU A 464 4.61 -9.22 48.95
CA LEU A 464 5.77 -9.91 49.52
C LEU A 464 6.64 -8.94 50.31
#